data_7fe627349de89afa78075a9c63d86789
#
_entry.id   7fe627349de89afa78075a9c63d86789
#
_cell.length_a   1.000
_cell.length_b   1.000
_cell.length_c   1.000
_cell.angle_alpha   90.00
_cell.angle_beta   90.00
_cell.angle_gamma   90.00
#
_symmetry.space_group_name_H-M   'P 1'
#
loop_
_entity.id
_entity.type
_entity.pdbx_description
1 polymer ?
#
loop_
_entity_poly.entity_id
_entity_poly.type
_entity_poly.pdbx_seq_one_letter_code
_entity_poly.pdbx_strand_id
1 'polypeptide(L)'
;VSIGDRLALVLDPNDKKKATLVIDLEDLMGIWCYIVMPKLKDFANMSNKEQARKLAAMPDSVKQTYYIPREYGFWVKDNWMSQSVGYVREDAIVADASPVVYPPLGYFTAWHIWNGKFVIVSGTPYRNAKGEFMVKDLHNDTCDIAYLDEDSLVLSDGVTSRSYYKKNNINELNKKAQEIASRLSKQVLEENN
;
A
#
# COMPACT_ATOMS: atom_id res chain seq x y z
N VAL A 1 20.37 -2.94 -13.51
CA VAL A 1 21.59 -2.99 -12.67
C VAL A 1 22.68 -2.19 -13.35
N SER A 2 23.23 -1.23 -12.65
CA SER A 2 24.29 -0.33 -13.12
C SER A 2 25.57 -0.46 -12.26
N ILE A 3 26.68 0.11 -12.71
CA ILE A 3 27.91 0.12 -11.92
C ILE A 3 27.72 0.99 -10.67
N GLY A 4 27.87 0.40 -9.50
CA GLY A 4 27.68 1.06 -8.20
C GLY A 4 26.39 0.66 -7.48
N ASP A 5 25.48 -0.05 -8.13
CA ASP A 5 24.25 -0.54 -7.50
C ASP A 5 24.57 -1.57 -6.41
N ARG A 6 23.82 -1.49 -5.33
CA ARG A 6 23.83 -2.50 -4.26
C ARG A 6 22.89 -3.64 -4.64
N LEU A 7 23.40 -4.86 -4.56
CA LEU A 7 22.65 -6.06 -4.95
C LEU A 7 22.46 -7.00 -3.78
N ALA A 8 21.27 -7.57 -3.65
CA ALA A 8 21.03 -8.76 -2.85
C ALA A 8 21.07 -10.00 -3.76
N LEU A 9 21.88 -11.00 -3.38
CA LEU A 9 22.11 -12.19 -4.17
C LEU A 9 21.67 -13.43 -3.41
N VAL A 10 20.96 -14.33 -4.08
CA VAL A 10 20.78 -15.71 -3.64
C VAL A 10 21.68 -16.60 -4.49
N LEU A 11 22.65 -17.25 -3.87
CA LEU A 11 23.61 -18.09 -4.57
C LEU A 11 23.04 -19.50 -4.80
N ASP A 12 23.46 -20.11 -5.90
CA ASP A 12 23.19 -21.52 -6.17
C ASP A 12 23.83 -22.37 -5.05
N PRO A 13 23.09 -23.27 -4.39
CA PRO A 13 23.63 -24.12 -3.34
C PRO A 13 24.74 -25.05 -3.85
N ASN A 14 24.75 -25.40 -5.13
CA ASN A 14 25.71 -26.28 -5.77
C ASN A 14 26.89 -25.57 -6.42
N ASP A 15 26.72 -24.26 -6.74
CA ASP A 15 27.79 -23.45 -7.36
C ASP A 15 27.73 -22.01 -6.84
N LYS A 16 28.47 -21.75 -5.78
CA LYS A 16 28.52 -20.43 -5.12
C LYS A 16 29.07 -19.29 -5.99
N LYS A 17 29.51 -19.59 -7.22
CA LYS A 17 29.89 -18.57 -8.21
C LYS A 17 28.71 -18.10 -9.07
N LYS A 18 27.55 -18.76 -8.93
CA LYS A 18 26.32 -18.40 -9.65
C LYS A 18 25.28 -17.89 -8.68
N ALA A 19 24.57 -16.85 -9.09
CA ALA A 19 23.38 -16.40 -8.40
C ALA A 19 22.13 -16.99 -9.08
N THR A 20 21.21 -17.49 -8.27
CA THR A 20 19.88 -17.95 -8.72
C THR A 20 18.87 -16.83 -8.71
N LEU A 21 19.12 -15.77 -7.90
CA LEU A 21 18.31 -14.57 -7.84
C LEU A 21 19.23 -13.37 -7.59
N VAL A 22 18.95 -12.29 -8.29
CA VAL A 22 19.60 -10.98 -8.12
C VAL A 22 18.51 -9.95 -7.92
N ILE A 23 18.57 -9.19 -6.82
CA ILE A 23 17.65 -8.10 -6.53
C ILE A 23 18.47 -6.81 -6.51
N ASP A 24 18.11 -5.87 -7.35
CA ASP A 24 18.67 -4.53 -7.31
C ASP A 24 18.04 -3.75 -6.17
N LEU A 25 18.84 -3.33 -5.19
CA LEU A 25 18.35 -2.60 -4.03
C LEU A 25 18.06 -1.13 -4.37
N GLU A 26 18.72 -0.58 -5.39
CA GLU A 26 18.45 0.78 -5.86
C GLU A 26 17.07 0.86 -6.53
N ASP A 27 16.70 -0.16 -7.32
CA ASP A 27 15.37 -0.26 -7.90
C ASP A 27 14.30 -0.48 -6.81
N LEU A 28 14.63 -1.25 -5.77
CA LEU A 28 13.70 -1.53 -4.67
C LEU A 28 13.45 -0.31 -3.77
N MET A 29 14.44 0.57 -3.60
CA MET A 29 14.26 1.78 -2.79
C MET A 29 13.30 2.77 -3.43
N GLY A 30 12.50 3.44 -2.60
CA GLY A 30 11.55 4.47 -3.02
C GLY A 30 10.20 4.33 -2.37
N ILE A 31 9.26 5.13 -2.85
CA ILE A 31 7.88 5.16 -2.34
C ILE A 31 7.00 4.28 -3.22
N TRP A 32 6.49 3.20 -2.68
CA TRP A 32 5.67 2.21 -3.36
C TRP A 32 4.21 2.33 -2.91
N CYS A 33 3.30 2.58 -3.86
CA CYS A 33 1.90 2.82 -3.58
C CYS A 33 0.97 1.89 -4.38
N TYR A 34 -0.20 1.64 -3.83
CA TYR A 34 -1.31 0.97 -4.49
C TYR A 34 -2.62 1.69 -4.17
N ILE A 35 -3.64 1.50 -5.02
CA ILE A 35 -4.95 2.11 -4.83
C ILE A 35 -5.79 1.29 -3.87
N VAL A 36 -6.38 1.95 -2.90
CA VAL A 36 -7.31 1.39 -1.92
C VAL A 36 -8.68 2.04 -2.09
N MET A 37 -9.68 1.20 -2.29
CA MET A 37 -11.08 1.63 -2.28
C MET A 37 -11.64 1.53 -0.87
N PRO A 38 -12.45 2.50 -0.44
CA PRO A 38 -13.17 2.39 0.82
C PRO A 38 -14.23 1.28 0.75
N LYS A 39 -14.63 0.79 1.91
CA LYS A 39 -15.71 -0.18 2.08
C LYS A 39 -16.86 0.48 2.84
N LEU A 40 -18.09 0.03 2.63
CA LEU A 40 -19.21 0.49 3.45
C LEU A 40 -18.99 0.16 4.92
N LYS A 41 -19.41 1.03 5.84
CA LYS A 41 -19.52 0.66 7.26
C LYS A 41 -20.39 -0.60 7.35
N ASP A 42 -20.06 -1.49 8.26
CA ASP A 42 -20.73 -2.79 8.47
C ASP A 42 -20.60 -3.80 7.29
N PHE A 43 -19.68 -3.57 6.35
CA PHE A 43 -19.47 -4.45 5.19
C PHE A 43 -19.22 -5.92 5.59
N ALA A 44 -18.64 -6.16 6.77
CA ALA A 44 -18.35 -7.51 7.26
C ALA A 44 -19.63 -8.35 7.51
N ASN A 45 -20.76 -7.68 7.75
CA ASN A 45 -22.06 -8.29 7.99
C ASN A 45 -22.93 -8.34 6.72
N MET A 46 -22.39 -7.96 5.56
CA MET A 46 -23.13 -7.88 4.30
C MET A 46 -22.60 -8.86 3.27
N SER A 47 -23.50 -9.50 2.54
CA SER A 47 -23.14 -10.23 1.33
C SER A 47 -22.64 -9.28 0.23
N ASN A 48 -21.84 -9.76 -0.72
CA ASN A 48 -21.37 -8.97 -1.86
C ASN A 48 -22.52 -8.33 -2.66
N LYS A 49 -23.67 -9.03 -2.78
CA LYS A 49 -24.87 -8.53 -3.45
C LYS A 49 -25.52 -7.37 -2.70
N GLU A 50 -25.55 -7.43 -1.38
CA GLU A 50 -26.08 -6.33 -0.55
C GLU A 50 -25.17 -5.11 -0.57
N GLN A 51 -23.85 -5.31 -0.54
CA GLN A 51 -22.89 -4.23 -0.68
C GLN A 51 -23.08 -3.51 -2.03
N ALA A 52 -23.14 -4.27 -3.13
CA ALA A 52 -23.37 -3.71 -4.46
C ALA A 52 -24.69 -2.93 -4.54
N ARG A 53 -25.78 -3.47 -3.97
CA ARG A 53 -27.08 -2.77 -3.93
C ARG A 53 -27.04 -1.50 -3.10
N LYS A 54 -26.37 -1.49 -1.93
CA LYS A 54 -26.22 -0.28 -1.11
C LYS A 54 -25.37 0.77 -1.79
N LEU A 55 -24.29 0.38 -2.46
CA LEU A 55 -23.46 1.28 -3.26
C LEU A 55 -24.24 1.88 -4.43
N ALA A 56 -25.02 1.07 -5.15
CA ALA A 56 -25.86 1.55 -6.25
C ALA A 56 -26.93 2.55 -5.76
N ALA A 57 -27.53 2.30 -4.61
CA ALA A 57 -28.56 3.17 -4.01
C ALA A 57 -27.99 4.43 -3.31
N MET A 58 -26.66 4.53 -3.12
CA MET A 58 -26.06 5.70 -2.48
C MET A 58 -26.16 6.92 -3.42
N PRO A 59 -26.59 8.09 -2.91
CA PRO A 59 -26.63 9.32 -3.71
C PRO A 59 -25.25 9.68 -4.26
N ASP A 60 -25.19 10.22 -5.48
CA ASP A 60 -23.92 10.54 -6.15
C ASP A 60 -23.12 11.60 -5.39
N SER A 61 -23.79 12.56 -4.75
CA SER A 61 -23.14 13.54 -3.88
C SER A 61 -22.40 12.87 -2.71
N VAL A 62 -22.97 11.82 -2.13
CA VAL A 62 -22.35 11.05 -1.05
C VAL A 62 -21.17 10.21 -1.58
N LYS A 63 -21.34 9.58 -2.76
CA LYS A 63 -20.23 8.83 -3.40
C LYS A 63 -19.06 9.77 -3.70
N GLN A 64 -19.31 10.93 -4.29
CA GLN A 64 -18.29 11.92 -4.63
C GLN A 64 -17.58 12.49 -3.40
N THR A 65 -18.24 12.53 -2.24
CA THR A 65 -17.66 13.06 -0.99
C THR A 65 -16.89 12.00 -0.23
N TYR A 66 -17.38 10.76 -0.15
CA TYR A 66 -16.85 9.75 0.76
C TYR A 66 -16.26 8.52 0.06
N TYR A 67 -16.82 8.12 -1.10
CA TYR A 67 -16.34 6.91 -1.79
C TYR A 67 -15.18 7.23 -2.74
N ILE A 68 -14.10 7.77 -2.17
CA ILE A 68 -12.92 8.25 -2.90
C ILE A 68 -11.77 7.26 -2.72
N PRO A 69 -11.12 6.80 -3.80
CA PRO A 69 -9.94 5.96 -3.67
C PRO A 69 -8.79 6.72 -3.00
N ARG A 70 -7.95 6.00 -2.26
CA ARG A 70 -6.74 6.51 -1.62
C ARG A 70 -5.53 5.73 -2.07
N GLU A 71 -4.35 6.32 -1.98
CA GLU A 71 -3.09 5.64 -2.17
C GLU A 71 -2.52 5.23 -0.82
N TYR A 72 -2.28 3.93 -0.65
CA TYR A 72 -1.57 3.36 0.50
C TYR A 72 -0.28 2.71 0.03
N GLY A 73 0.68 2.58 0.93
CA GLY A 73 1.92 1.92 0.63
C GLY A 73 2.98 2.08 1.70
N PHE A 74 4.22 2.01 1.27
CA PHE A 74 5.39 2.14 2.13
C PHE A 74 6.54 2.82 1.40
N TRP A 75 7.39 3.47 2.18
CA TRP A 75 8.64 4.05 1.72
C TRP A 75 9.79 3.16 2.17
N VAL A 76 10.51 2.58 1.22
CA VAL A 76 11.74 1.82 1.41
C VAL A 76 12.90 2.81 1.37
N LYS A 77 13.57 3.02 2.51
CA LYS A 77 14.66 3.98 2.67
C LYS A 77 16.01 3.26 2.66
N ASP A 78 17.06 3.95 2.28
CA ASP A 78 18.40 3.38 2.12
C ASP A 78 19.05 2.91 3.45
N ASN A 79 18.60 3.42 4.57
CA ASN A 79 19.06 3.10 5.92
C ASN A 79 18.33 1.92 6.58
N TRP A 80 17.74 1.01 5.80
CA TRP A 80 16.94 -0.14 6.24
C TRP A 80 15.66 0.22 7.01
N MET A 81 15.34 1.49 7.07
CA MET A 81 14.08 1.96 7.64
C MET A 81 12.97 1.90 6.60
N SER A 82 11.76 1.65 7.08
CA SER A 82 10.55 1.80 6.29
C SER A 82 9.59 2.76 6.96
N GLN A 83 8.71 3.34 6.17
CA GLN A 83 7.69 4.26 6.66
C GLN A 83 6.39 4.01 5.93
N SER A 84 5.27 3.96 6.66
CA SER A 84 3.94 3.88 6.07
C SER A 84 3.61 5.14 5.28
N VAL A 85 2.98 4.95 4.13
CA VAL A 85 2.55 6.02 3.22
C VAL A 85 1.05 5.87 2.98
N GLY A 86 0.31 6.96 3.06
CA GLY A 86 -1.10 6.94 2.67
C GLY A 86 -2.09 7.39 3.71
N TYR A 87 -1.67 7.64 4.94
CA TYR A 87 -2.61 8.12 5.94
C TYR A 87 -3.02 9.56 5.70
N VAL A 88 -4.32 9.80 5.80
CA VAL A 88 -4.90 11.12 5.97
C VAL A 88 -5.63 11.13 7.30
N ARG A 89 -5.25 12.04 8.18
CA ARG A 89 -6.00 12.28 9.41
C ARG A 89 -7.41 12.74 9.03
N GLU A 90 -8.39 11.97 9.41
CA GLU A 90 -9.78 12.40 9.36
C GLU A 90 -10.11 13.03 10.71
N ASP A 91 -10.74 14.20 10.69
CA ASP A 91 -11.31 14.74 11.90
C ASP A 91 -12.37 13.77 12.42
N ALA A 92 -12.39 13.54 13.73
CA ALA A 92 -13.27 12.53 14.35
C ALA A 92 -14.74 12.73 13.97
N ILE A 93 -15.19 13.97 13.84
CA ILE A 93 -16.56 14.33 13.43
C ILE A 93 -16.86 13.85 12.00
N VAL A 94 -15.90 14.01 11.08
CA VAL A 94 -16.06 13.56 9.68
C VAL A 94 -16.01 12.03 9.60
N ALA A 95 -15.13 11.40 10.35
CA ALA A 95 -15.01 9.95 10.43
C ALA A 95 -16.31 9.28 10.93
N ASP A 96 -16.96 9.86 11.96
CA ASP A 96 -18.22 9.35 12.49
C ASP A 96 -19.39 9.51 11.50
N ALA A 97 -19.43 10.59 10.76
CA ALA A 97 -20.47 10.84 9.76
C ALA A 97 -20.25 10.08 8.43
N SER A 98 -19.04 9.57 8.18
CA SER A 98 -18.72 8.85 6.94
C SER A 98 -19.49 7.52 6.86
N PRO A 99 -20.18 7.22 5.73
CA PRO A 99 -20.82 5.93 5.51
C PRO A 99 -19.83 4.82 5.10
N VAL A 100 -18.56 5.17 4.93
CA VAL A 100 -17.50 4.27 4.48
C VAL A 100 -16.32 4.26 5.44
N VAL A 101 -15.56 3.17 5.39
CA VAL A 101 -14.30 2.99 6.12
C VAL A 101 -13.21 2.53 5.15
N TYR A 102 -11.96 2.92 5.44
CA TYR A 102 -10.80 2.42 4.73
C TYR A 102 -10.18 1.25 5.49
N PRO A 103 -9.58 0.28 4.79
CA PRO A 103 -8.75 -0.73 5.45
C PRO A 103 -7.67 -0.05 6.30
N PRO A 104 -7.28 -0.67 7.42
CA PRO A 104 -6.17 -0.14 8.21
C PRO A 104 -4.89 -0.13 7.38
N LEU A 105 -4.11 0.93 7.52
CA LEU A 105 -2.76 0.99 6.98
C LEU A 105 -1.80 0.33 7.97
N GLY A 106 -0.94 -0.58 7.50
CA GLY A 106 0.14 -1.15 8.31
C GLY A 106 1.11 -0.06 8.75
N TYR A 107 1.62 -0.16 9.98
CA TYR A 107 2.64 0.74 10.48
C TYR A 107 4.02 0.12 10.28
N PHE A 108 4.70 0.53 9.22
CA PHE A 108 6.00 -0.01 8.83
C PHE A 108 7.14 0.76 9.52
N THR A 109 8.19 0.03 9.93
CA THR A 109 9.32 0.58 10.67
C THR A 109 10.66 0.29 10.02
N ALA A 110 10.82 -0.90 9.45
CA ALA A 110 12.07 -1.37 8.84
C ALA A 110 11.79 -2.31 7.67
N TRP A 111 12.82 -2.59 6.89
CA TRP A 111 12.80 -3.57 5.83
C TRP A 111 14.17 -4.24 5.69
N HIS A 112 14.20 -5.43 5.09
CA HIS A 112 15.43 -6.09 4.68
C HIS A 112 15.14 -7.18 3.64
N ILE A 113 16.19 -7.69 3.02
CA ILE A 113 16.11 -8.88 2.18
C ILE A 113 16.63 -10.08 2.99
N TRP A 114 15.81 -11.12 3.06
CA TRP A 114 16.16 -12.37 3.70
C TRP A 114 15.94 -13.53 2.75
N ASN A 115 17.01 -14.23 2.39
CA ASN A 115 16.97 -15.39 1.49
C ASN A 115 16.20 -15.12 0.18
N GLY A 116 16.42 -13.95 -0.43
CA GLY A 116 15.76 -13.53 -1.65
C GLY A 116 14.32 -13.01 -1.50
N LYS A 117 13.80 -12.98 -0.28
CA LYS A 117 12.46 -12.45 0.00
C LYS A 117 12.55 -11.03 0.57
N PHE A 118 11.59 -10.21 0.22
CA PHE A 118 11.37 -8.91 0.83
C PHE A 118 10.67 -9.08 2.17
N VAL A 119 11.31 -8.61 3.23
CA VAL A 119 10.75 -8.60 4.58
C VAL A 119 10.49 -7.15 4.99
N ILE A 120 9.26 -6.83 5.34
CA ILE A 120 8.88 -5.55 5.90
C ILE A 120 8.42 -5.75 7.35
N VAL A 121 8.97 -4.94 8.25
CA VAL A 121 8.66 -4.99 9.67
C VAL A 121 7.54 -4.01 9.96
N SER A 122 6.46 -4.49 10.53
CA SER A 122 5.32 -3.68 10.96
C SER A 122 4.99 -3.90 12.42
N GLY A 123 4.17 -3.03 12.98
CA GLY A 123 3.75 -3.14 14.38
C GLY A 123 2.59 -2.22 14.72
N THR A 124 2.22 -2.20 15.98
CA THR A 124 1.11 -1.39 16.51
C THR A 124 1.63 -0.09 17.10
N PRO A 125 1.27 1.07 16.54
CA PRO A 125 1.68 2.35 17.11
C PRO A 125 0.92 2.65 18.40
N TYR A 126 1.61 3.23 19.39
CA TYR A 126 1.02 3.72 20.63
C TYR A 126 1.77 4.92 21.17
N ARG A 127 1.18 5.64 22.12
CA ARG A 127 1.85 6.67 22.89
C ARG A 127 2.17 6.15 24.29
N ASN A 128 3.41 6.30 24.72
CA ASN A 128 3.82 5.93 26.08
C ASN A 128 3.31 6.96 27.10
N ALA A 129 3.57 6.71 28.38
CA ALA A 129 3.17 7.61 29.48
C ALA A 129 3.75 9.03 29.40
N LYS A 130 4.85 9.23 28.63
CA LYS A 130 5.46 10.53 28.38
C LYS A 130 4.88 11.23 27.13
N GLY A 131 3.92 10.60 26.44
CA GLY A 131 3.35 11.09 25.19
C GLY A 131 4.21 10.85 23.95
N GLU A 132 5.33 10.13 24.08
CA GLU A 132 6.21 9.79 22.98
C GLU A 132 5.57 8.70 22.11
N PHE A 133 5.76 8.84 20.80
CA PHE A 133 5.28 7.86 19.83
C PHE A 133 6.20 6.63 19.81
N MET A 134 5.62 5.47 20.04
CA MET A 134 6.32 4.18 20.10
C MET A 134 5.60 3.15 19.24
N VAL A 135 6.30 2.06 18.93
CA VAL A 135 5.73 0.90 18.22
C VAL A 135 5.96 -0.36 19.03
N LYS A 136 4.95 -1.18 19.16
CA LYS A 136 5.00 -2.49 19.85
C LYS A 136 4.45 -3.59 18.94
N ASP A 137 4.50 -4.82 19.43
CA ASP A 137 3.98 -6.00 18.73
C ASP A 137 4.55 -6.13 17.31
N LEU A 138 5.88 -5.93 17.18
CA LEU A 138 6.58 -6.01 15.89
C LEU A 138 6.45 -7.41 15.31
N HIS A 139 6.14 -7.47 14.02
CA HIS A 139 6.11 -8.70 13.24
C HIS A 139 6.69 -8.48 11.84
N ASN A 140 7.11 -9.56 11.22
CA ASN A 140 7.72 -9.55 9.90
C ASN A 140 6.70 -10.07 8.88
N ASP A 141 6.36 -9.25 7.93
CA ASP A 141 5.61 -9.65 6.75
C ASP A 141 6.63 -10.00 5.65
N THR A 142 6.62 -11.24 5.22
CA THR A 142 7.61 -11.78 4.26
C THR A 142 6.93 -12.07 2.93
N CYS A 143 7.44 -11.47 1.85
CA CYS A 143 6.89 -11.58 0.50
C CYS A 143 7.99 -11.99 -0.50
N ASP A 144 7.59 -12.74 -1.51
CA ASP A 144 8.38 -12.91 -2.72
C ASP A 144 8.29 -11.65 -3.59
N ILE A 145 9.40 -11.21 -4.16
CA ILE A 145 9.44 -10.18 -5.18
C ILE A 145 9.15 -10.87 -6.52
N ALA A 146 7.88 -10.86 -6.94
CA ALA A 146 7.45 -11.48 -8.19
C ALA A 146 7.85 -10.64 -9.41
N TYR A 147 7.96 -9.32 -9.25
CA TYR A 147 8.43 -8.39 -10.27
C TYR A 147 9.02 -7.14 -9.62
N LEU A 148 10.07 -6.60 -10.22
CA LEU A 148 10.70 -5.33 -9.81
C LEU A 148 11.33 -4.66 -11.01
N ASP A 149 10.97 -3.41 -11.26
CA ASP A 149 11.67 -2.48 -12.15
C ASP A 149 11.66 -1.06 -11.57
N GLU A 150 12.07 -0.06 -12.35
CA GLU A 150 12.16 1.33 -11.92
C GLU A 150 10.85 1.91 -11.38
N ASP A 151 9.69 1.47 -11.92
CA ASP A 151 8.38 2.06 -11.66
C ASP A 151 7.36 1.08 -11.07
N SER A 152 7.65 -0.22 -11.07
CA SER A 152 6.69 -1.27 -10.73
C SER A 152 7.29 -2.30 -9.78
N LEU A 153 6.53 -2.66 -8.77
CA LEU A 153 6.85 -3.72 -7.81
C LEU A 153 5.64 -4.64 -7.65
N VAL A 154 5.85 -5.95 -7.73
CA VAL A 154 4.82 -6.94 -7.40
C VAL A 154 5.34 -7.81 -6.27
N LEU A 155 4.63 -7.78 -5.16
CA LEU A 155 4.89 -8.62 -3.99
C LEU A 155 3.83 -9.73 -3.89
N SER A 156 4.27 -10.93 -3.52
CA SER A 156 3.39 -12.09 -3.30
C SER A 156 3.67 -12.74 -1.95
N ASP A 157 2.62 -13.06 -1.21
CA ASP A 157 2.69 -13.84 0.04
C ASP A 157 2.48 -15.35 -0.20
N GLY A 158 2.44 -15.78 -1.46
CA GLY A 158 2.17 -17.16 -1.88
C GLY A 158 0.68 -17.48 -2.06
N VAL A 159 -0.23 -16.63 -1.61
CA VAL A 159 -1.70 -16.75 -1.78
C VAL A 159 -2.23 -15.64 -2.66
N THR A 160 -1.78 -14.42 -2.39
CA THR A 160 -2.19 -13.21 -3.11
C THR A 160 -0.97 -12.47 -3.64
N SER A 161 -1.17 -11.69 -4.70
CA SER A 161 -0.17 -10.79 -5.22
C SER A 161 -0.71 -9.37 -5.25
N ARG A 162 0.14 -8.41 -4.91
CA ARG A 162 -0.21 -7.00 -4.97
C ARG A 162 0.80 -6.24 -5.81
N SER A 163 0.26 -5.47 -6.76
CA SER A 163 1.06 -4.58 -7.60
C SER A 163 1.13 -3.19 -6.98
N TYR A 164 2.32 -2.65 -6.98
CA TYR A 164 2.63 -1.29 -6.53
C TYR A 164 3.24 -0.51 -7.69
N TYR A 165 3.06 0.80 -7.67
CA TYR A 165 3.74 1.73 -8.56
C TYR A 165 4.59 2.70 -7.75
N LYS A 166 5.70 3.13 -8.33
CA LYS A 166 6.64 4.05 -7.67
C LYS A 166 6.11 5.49 -7.70
N LYS A 167 6.37 6.23 -6.64
CA LYS A 167 6.14 7.67 -6.57
C LYS A 167 7.46 8.39 -6.32
N ASN A 168 7.65 9.49 -7.02
CA ASN A 168 8.85 10.31 -6.89
C ASN A 168 8.82 11.19 -5.63
N ASN A 169 7.64 11.55 -5.14
CA ASN A 169 7.49 12.46 -4.02
C ASN A 169 6.23 12.13 -3.18
N ILE A 170 6.39 12.14 -1.85
CA ILE A 170 5.28 11.94 -0.91
C ILE A 170 4.21 13.04 -1.02
N ASN A 171 4.58 14.25 -1.45
CA ASN A 171 3.63 15.35 -1.65
C ASN A 171 2.68 15.13 -2.86
N GLU A 172 2.94 14.11 -3.67
CA GLU A 172 2.07 13.70 -4.78
C GLU A 172 1.09 12.60 -4.39
N LEU A 173 1.06 12.25 -3.11
CA LEU A 173 0.12 11.26 -2.60
C LEU A 173 -1.32 11.63 -2.93
N ASN A 174 -2.10 10.62 -3.30
CA ASN A 174 -3.49 10.71 -3.73
C ASN A 174 -3.75 11.41 -5.09
N LYS A 175 -2.79 11.99 -5.79
CA LYS A 175 -3.00 12.55 -7.13
C LYS A 175 -3.57 11.50 -8.09
N LYS A 176 -2.94 10.34 -8.19
CA LYS A 176 -3.39 9.22 -9.04
C LYS A 176 -4.77 8.70 -8.63
N ALA A 177 -5.04 8.63 -7.33
CA ALA A 177 -6.34 8.25 -6.81
C ALA A 177 -7.44 9.25 -7.20
N GLN A 178 -7.15 10.56 -7.13
CA GLN A 178 -8.06 11.63 -7.56
C GLN A 178 -8.32 11.60 -9.08
N GLU A 179 -7.29 11.32 -9.89
CA GLU A 179 -7.42 11.16 -11.34
C GLU A 179 -8.34 9.98 -11.69
N ILE A 180 -8.18 8.84 -10.99
CA ILE A 180 -9.05 7.67 -11.17
C ILE A 180 -10.49 8.01 -10.78
N ALA A 181 -10.70 8.66 -9.64
CA ALA A 181 -12.03 9.08 -9.19
C ALA A 181 -12.70 10.02 -10.20
N SER A 182 -11.97 11.01 -10.71
CA SER A 182 -12.46 11.96 -11.73
C SER A 182 -12.82 11.26 -13.04
N ARG A 183 -12.01 10.28 -13.47
CA ARG A 183 -12.29 9.49 -14.68
C ARG A 183 -13.54 8.65 -14.54
N LEU A 184 -13.69 7.94 -13.41
CA LEU A 184 -14.87 7.12 -13.14
C LEU A 184 -16.15 7.97 -13.07
N SER A 185 -16.08 9.16 -12.47
CA SER A 185 -17.22 10.08 -12.42
C SER A 185 -17.66 10.56 -13.81
N LYS A 186 -16.71 10.80 -14.72
CA LYS A 186 -17.03 11.19 -16.12
C LYS A 186 -17.68 10.04 -16.90
N GLN A 187 -17.18 8.81 -16.75
CA GLN A 187 -17.76 7.64 -17.42
C GLN A 187 -19.22 7.42 -17.02
N VAL A 188 -19.53 7.53 -15.71
CA VAL A 188 -20.93 7.41 -15.21
C VAL A 188 -21.85 8.50 -15.79
N LEU A 189 -21.34 9.71 -16.00
CA LEU A 189 -22.13 10.81 -16.61
C LEU A 189 -22.36 10.58 -18.10
N GLU A 190 -21.40 9.98 -18.82
CA GLU A 190 -21.52 9.66 -20.26
C GLU A 190 -22.46 8.48 -20.52
N GLU A 191 -22.51 7.49 -19.60
CA GLU A 191 -23.41 6.32 -19.71
C GLU A 191 -24.89 6.66 -19.37
N ASN A 192 -25.15 7.77 -18.68
CA ASN A 192 -26.48 8.21 -18.27
C ASN A 192 -27.08 9.32 -19.17
N ASN A 193 -26.41 9.74 -20.26
CA ASN A 193 -26.90 10.65 -21.30
C ASN A 193 -27.14 9.90 -22.61
#